data_17179e99dead024421030273c486c37a
#
_entry.id   17179e99dead024421030273c486c37a
#
_cell.length_a   1.000
_cell.length_b   1.000
_cell.length_c   1.000
_cell.angle_alpha   90.00
_cell.angle_beta   90.00
_cell.angle_gamma   90.00
#
_symmetry.space_group_name_H-M   'P 1'
#
loop_
_entity.id
_entity.type
_entity.pdbx_description
1 polymer ?
#
loop_
_entity_poly.entity_id
_entity_poly.type
_entity_poly.pdbx_seq_one_letter_code
_entity_poly.pdbx_strand_id
1 'polypeptide(L)'
;GFLTYDEVNFFLWPLWIRNTKGDRTSSHFLWPLFHWKTGNERAFQFFPFFGWSESPGKWRKSFWLYPFYTESEEFLDQAHPRKSMLLLPLFGHTTQDDYSAWVVLPPLFGYAQRPSTGFRSGQIWPLVKFETGGKNEARKLNRFIPFYLHYEDETTEYTSILWPIFWSRHDQIEGFRKDAIYALPVFYSARTKDFDGKEEHSWQIWPLAGADDKGFQAFDFGVPGMIDGGALKRHLGFAWEWAKVKNHPQGVVEQRAWLGLWHRTKGGGHSRWSVPILGGAWEEPDGTTHHSHLFGLIRWSSSDSGVSFEAPAFP
;
A
#
# COMPACT_ATOMS: atom_id res chain seq x y z
N GLY A 1 -33.24 24.75 -10.02
CA GLY A 1 -31.96 24.69 -9.30
C GLY A 1 -31.88 25.88 -8.36
N PHE A 2 -32.00 25.60 -7.05
CA PHE A 2 -31.76 26.65 -6.04
C PHE A 2 -30.24 26.79 -5.87
N LEU A 3 -29.71 27.96 -6.23
CA LEU A 3 -28.37 28.37 -5.86
C LEU A 3 -28.39 28.68 -4.36
N THR A 4 -27.88 27.77 -3.52
CA THR A 4 -27.60 28.06 -2.12
C THR A 4 -26.33 28.88 -2.03
N TYR A 5 -26.44 30.16 -1.73
CA TYR A 5 -25.30 31.00 -1.41
C TYR A 5 -24.84 30.71 0.00
N ASP A 6 -23.57 30.35 0.15
CA ASP A 6 -22.91 30.26 1.46
C ASP A 6 -22.53 31.67 1.90
N GLU A 7 -23.22 32.24 2.87
CA GLU A 7 -22.86 33.51 3.45
C GLU A 7 -21.99 33.32 4.67
N VAL A 8 -20.77 33.86 4.62
CA VAL A 8 -19.85 33.90 5.76
C VAL A 8 -19.66 35.33 6.19
N ASN A 9 -20.12 35.66 7.38
CA ASN A 9 -20.01 37.02 7.95
C ASN A 9 -18.99 36.97 9.11
N PHE A 10 -18.02 37.89 9.09
CA PHE A 10 -17.04 38.11 10.13
C PHE A 10 -17.21 39.48 10.77
N PHE A 11 -17.13 39.56 12.08
CA PHE A 11 -16.99 40.81 12.80
C PHE A 11 -15.85 40.73 13.78
N LEU A 12 -14.76 41.50 13.55
CA LEU A 12 -13.55 41.53 14.36
C LEU A 12 -13.08 40.12 14.74
N TRP A 13 -12.63 39.35 13.73
CA TRP A 13 -12.09 38.02 13.96
C TRP A 13 -11.01 38.03 15.06
N PRO A 14 -11.05 37.13 16.08
CA PRO A 14 -11.92 35.95 16.24
C PRO A 14 -13.18 36.18 17.08
N LEU A 15 -13.67 37.41 17.26
CA LEU A 15 -14.76 37.71 18.19
C LEU A 15 -16.11 37.14 17.72
N TRP A 16 -16.42 37.26 16.43
CA TRP A 16 -17.68 36.80 15.89
C TRP A 16 -17.54 36.25 14.46
N ILE A 17 -18.10 35.04 14.26
CA ILE A 17 -18.17 34.40 12.96
C ILE A 17 -19.58 33.83 12.81
N ARG A 18 -20.24 34.09 11.69
CA ARG A 18 -21.52 33.49 11.35
C ARG A 18 -21.44 32.94 9.93
N ASN A 19 -21.80 31.66 9.79
CA ASN A 19 -21.87 30.98 8.51
C ASN A 19 -23.29 30.42 8.32
N THR A 20 -23.94 30.79 7.22
CA THR A 20 -25.28 30.34 6.87
C THR A 20 -25.22 29.59 5.56
N LYS A 21 -25.70 28.33 5.58
CA LYS A 21 -25.77 27.43 4.42
C LYS A 21 -27.13 26.77 4.37
N GLY A 22 -28.00 27.23 3.47
CA GLY A 22 -29.40 26.81 3.41
C GLY A 22 -30.10 27.04 4.76
N ASP A 23 -30.73 26.03 5.32
CA ASP A 23 -31.45 26.09 6.62
C ASP A 23 -30.53 26.02 7.86
N ARG A 24 -29.22 25.87 7.64
CA ARG A 24 -28.23 25.73 8.72
C ARG A 24 -27.49 27.02 8.97
N THR A 25 -27.55 27.52 10.18
CA THR A 25 -26.74 28.64 10.63
C THR A 25 -25.80 28.19 11.75
N SER A 26 -24.51 28.47 11.58
CA SER A 26 -23.46 28.21 12.57
C SER A 26 -22.88 29.55 13.01
N SER A 27 -22.85 29.80 14.29
CA SER A 27 -22.34 31.04 14.87
C SER A 27 -21.30 30.73 15.94
N HIS A 28 -20.23 31.50 15.96
CA HIS A 28 -19.16 31.42 16.95
C HIS A 28 -18.98 32.81 17.60
N PHE A 29 -18.77 32.81 18.91
CA PHE A 29 -18.40 33.98 19.67
C PHE A 29 -17.14 33.69 20.48
N LEU A 30 -16.16 34.58 20.42
CA LEU A 30 -14.84 34.38 21.03
C LEU A 30 -14.27 33.01 20.67
N TRP A 31 -14.18 32.74 19.36
CA TRP A 31 -13.70 31.44 18.87
C TRP A 31 -12.39 31.02 19.58
N PRO A 32 -12.30 29.75 20.07
CA PRO A 32 -13.25 28.65 19.95
C PRO A 32 -14.25 28.50 21.12
N LEU A 33 -14.39 29.47 22.03
CA LEU A 33 -15.09 29.30 23.30
C LEU A 33 -16.60 29.01 23.14
N PHE A 34 -17.30 29.82 22.38
CA PHE A 34 -18.74 29.64 22.19
C PHE A 34 -19.07 29.30 20.75
N HIS A 35 -19.87 28.26 20.57
CA HIS A 35 -20.38 27.85 19.28
C HIS A 35 -21.84 27.38 19.41
N TRP A 36 -22.69 27.83 18.51
CA TRP A 36 -24.05 27.33 18.39
C TRP A 36 -24.46 27.16 16.94
N LYS A 37 -25.32 26.18 16.70
CA LYS A 37 -25.91 25.87 15.40
C LYS A 37 -27.41 25.82 15.53
N THR A 38 -28.09 26.26 14.47
CA THR A 38 -29.55 26.20 14.33
C THR A 38 -29.91 25.70 12.94
N GLY A 39 -31.09 25.10 12.78
CA GLY A 39 -31.59 24.48 11.54
C GLY A 39 -31.65 22.99 11.63
N ASN A 40 -31.31 22.29 10.55
CA ASN A 40 -31.32 20.82 10.47
C ASN A 40 -30.33 20.15 11.42
N GLU A 41 -29.29 20.86 11.82
CA GLU A 41 -28.40 20.48 12.91
C GLU A 41 -28.51 21.52 14.02
N ARG A 42 -28.52 21.05 15.25
CA ARG A 42 -28.53 21.89 16.45
C ARG A 42 -27.30 21.62 17.28
N ALA A 43 -26.68 22.68 17.79
CA ALA A 43 -25.55 22.54 18.69
C ALA A 43 -25.46 23.73 19.64
N PHE A 44 -24.90 23.46 20.78
CA PHE A 44 -24.40 24.47 21.69
C PHE A 44 -23.12 23.97 22.36
N GLN A 45 -22.09 24.79 22.38
CA GLN A 45 -20.79 24.42 22.95
C GLN A 45 -20.21 25.62 23.70
N PHE A 46 -19.78 25.38 24.91
CA PHE A 46 -18.88 26.23 25.67
C PHE A 46 -17.57 25.46 25.90
N PHE A 47 -16.71 25.57 24.89
CA PHE A 47 -15.46 24.83 24.86
C PHE A 47 -14.42 25.40 25.82
N PRO A 48 -13.65 24.56 26.54
CA PRO A 48 -13.65 23.07 26.50
C PRO A 48 -14.61 22.45 27.57
N PHE A 49 -15.44 23.21 28.23
CA PHE A 49 -16.16 22.77 29.43
C PHE A 49 -17.31 21.81 29.13
N PHE A 50 -18.21 22.19 28.23
CA PHE A 50 -19.32 21.32 27.85
C PHE A 50 -19.87 21.69 26.45
N GLY A 51 -20.54 20.74 25.86
CA GLY A 51 -21.24 20.98 24.61
C GLY A 51 -22.07 19.79 24.18
N TRP A 52 -23.05 20.08 23.34
CA TRP A 52 -23.86 19.07 22.69
C TRP A 52 -24.08 19.46 21.23
N SER A 53 -24.30 18.49 20.40
CA SER A 53 -24.68 18.66 19.01
C SER A 53 -25.56 17.51 18.57
N GLU A 54 -26.56 17.79 17.74
CA GLU A 54 -27.46 16.78 17.22
C GLU A 54 -27.93 17.09 15.80
N SER A 55 -28.22 16.04 15.06
CA SER A 55 -29.07 16.07 13.88
C SER A 55 -30.31 15.23 14.22
N PRO A 56 -31.47 15.86 14.39
CA PRO A 56 -32.67 15.16 14.87
C PRO A 56 -32.94 13.87 14.08
N GLY A 57 -33.12 12.76 14.80
CA GLY A 57 -33.35 11.44 14.24
C GLY A 57 -32.13 10.76 13.61
N LYS A 58 -30.97 11.40 13.52
CA LYS A 58 -29.77 10.80 12.93
C LYS A 58 -28.66 10.54 13.91
N TRP A 59 -28.29 11.56 14.66
CA TRP A 59 -27.20 11.42 15.62
C TRP A 59 -27.28 12.49 16.72
N ARG A 60 -26.68 12.18 17.90
CA ARG A 60 -26.48 13.10 19.02
C ARG A 60 -25.08 12.90 19.60
N LYS A 61 -24.42 13.99 19.95
CA LYS A 61 -23.09 14.00 20.57
C LYS A 61 -23.05 15.00 21.70
N SER A 62 -22.36 14.66 22.78
CA SER A 62 -22.14 15.57 23.92
C SER A 62 -20.73 15.37 24.48
N PHE A 63 -20.22 16.40 25.16
CA PHE A 63 -18.97 16.32 25.88
C PHE A 63 -19.02 17.16 27.15
N TRP A 64 -18.21 16.75 28.14
CA TRP A 64 -17.94 17.48 29.39
C TRP A 64 -16.42 17.50 29.59
N LEU A 65 -15.86 18.70 29.81
CA LEU A 65 -14.42 18.92 29.96
C LEU A 65 -13.63 18.20 28.84
N TYR A 66 -13.87 18.63 27.61
CA TYR A 66 -13.22 18.03 26.43
C TYR A 66 -11.69 18.00 26.56
N PRO A 67 -11.03 16.86 26.30
CA PRO A 67 -11.55 15.61 25.74
C PRO A 67 -11.90 14.54 26.79
N PHE A 68 -12.02 14.87 28.07
CA PHE A 68 -12.08 13.88 29.14
C PHE A 68 -13.36 13.04 29.11
N TYR A 69 -14.51 13.64 28.86
CA TYR A 69 -15.75 12.88 28.70
C TYR A 69 -16.44 13.24 27.39
N THR A 70 -16.73 12.20 26.60
CA THR A 70 -17.52 12.33 25.37
C THR A 70 -18.53 11.20 25.26
N GLU A 71 -19.71 11.51 24.74
CA GLU A 71 -20.78 10.56 24.46
C GLU A 71 -21.31 10.80 23.06
N SER A 72 -21.62 9.73 22.31
CA SER A 72 -22.23 9.82 21.00
C SER A 72 -23.25 8.71 20.78
N GLU A 73 -24.38 9.09 20.17
CA GLU A 73 -25.37 8.19 19.59
C GLU A 73 -25.44 8.46 18.11
N GLU A 74 -25.26 7.45 17.26
CA GLU A 74 -25.21 7.55 15.81
C GLU A 74 -26.17 6.54 15.18
N PHE A 75 -26.59 6.81 13.93
CA PHE A 75 -27.52 5.96 13.18
C PHE A 75 -28.90 5.81 13.87
N LEU A 76 -29.42 6.88 14.46
CA LEU A 76 -30.73 6.86 15.14
C LEU A 76 -31.91 6.66 14.19
N ASP A 77 -31.71 6.92 12.90
CA ASP A 77 -32.65 6.67 11.79
C ASP A 77 -32.63 5.22 11.28
N GLN A 78 -31.71 4.40 11.77
CA GLN A 78 -31.53 3.01 11.38
C GLN A 78 -32.02 2.06 12.48
N ALA A 79 -32.27 0.81 12.09
CA ALA A 79 -32.70 -0.24 13.01
C ALA A 79 -31.64 -0.52 14.12
N HIS A 80 -30.39 -0.12 13.89
CA HIS A 80 -29.23 -0.50 14.68
C HIS A 80 -28.41 0.71 15.13
N PRO A 81 -28.90 1.52 16.07
CA PRO A 81 -28.19 2.68 16.59
C PRO A 81 -26.91 2.28 17.32
N ARG A 82 -25.87 3.09 17.13
CA ARG A 82 -24.59 2.94 17.81
C ARG A 82 -24.49 3.93 18.97
N LYS A 83 -24.15 3.44 20.15
CA LYS A 83 -23.85 4.25 21.33
C LYS A 83 -22.39 4.13 21.72
N SER A 84 -21.72 5.24 21.94
CA SER A 84 -20.33 5.26 22.38
C SER A 84 -20.14 6.28 23.50
N MET A 85 -19.38 5.90 24.50
CA MET A 85 -18.97 6.74 25.61
C MET A 85 -17.46 6.61 25.81
N LEU A 86 -16.80 7.72 26.08
CA LEU A 86 -15.37 7.76 26.38
C LEU A 86 -15.12 8.66 27.57
N LEU A 87 -14.46 8.13 28.60
CA LEU A 87 -13.98 8.83 29.78
C LEU A 87 -12.45 8.72 29.85
N LEU A 88 -11.76 9.70 29.27
CA LEU A 88 -10.29 9.72 29.29
C LEU A 88 -9.75 10.12 30.66
N PRO A 89 -8.60 9.53 31.07
CA PRO A 89 -7.85 8.45 30.40
C PRO A 89 -8.33 7.04 30.80
N LEU A 90 -9.48 6.90 31.44
CA LEU A 90 -9.85 5.71 32.21
C LEU A 90 -10.54 4.62 31.36
N PHE A 91 -11.60 5.01 30.63
CA PHE A 91 -12.53 4.01 30.09
C PHE A 91 -13.25 4.48 28.84
N GLY A 92 -13.57 3.55 27.94
CA GLY A 92 -14.48 3.77 26.82
C GLY A 92 -15.33 2.53 26.55
N HIS A 93 -16.57 2.75 26.13
CA HIS A 93 -17.52 1.70 25.80
C HIS A 93 -18.30 2.04 24.53
N THR A 94 -18.48 1.06 23.66
CA THR A 94 -19.28 1.20 22.43
C THR A 94 -20.20 0.00 22.29
N THR A 95 -21.47 0.26 21.97
CA THR A 95 -22.47 -0.78 21.69
C THR A 95 -23.19 -0.50 20.39
N GLN A 96 -23.51 -1.55 19.65
CA GLN A 96 -24.37 -1.53 18.47
C GLN A 96 -24.96 -2.93 18.28
N ASP A 97 -26.26 -3.11 18.51
CA ASP A 97 -26.91 -4.41 18.60
C ASP A 97 -26.23 -5.34 19.59
N ASP A 98 -25.76 -6.49 19.09
CA ASP A 98 -24.98 -7.48 19.83
C ASP A 98 -23.48 -7.20 19.83
N TYR A 99 -23.02 -6.14 19.11
CA TYR A 99 -21.64 -5.68 19.22
C TYR A 99 -21.43 -4.91 20.50
N SER A 100 -20.44 -5.30 21.27
CA SER A 100 -19.98 -4.61 22.47
C SER A 100 -18.47 -4.50 22.44
N ALA A 101 -17.96 -3.31 22.64
CA ALA A 101 -16.53 -3.04 22.74
C ALA A 101 -16.27 -2.12 23.93
N TRP A 102 -15.21 -2.38 24.65
CA TRP A 102 -14.73 -1.52 25.71
C TRP A 102 -13.21 -1.44 25.71
N VAL A 103 -12.71 -0.32 26.18
CA VAL A 103 -11.29 -0.04 26.34
C VAL A 103 -11.04 0.50 27.75
N VAL A 104 -9.94 0.07 28.35
CA VAL A 104 -9.48 0.57 29.64
C VAL A 104 -8.12 1.20 29.44
N LEU A 105 -7.91 2.37 30.05
CA LEU A 105 -6.74 3.21 29.82
C LEU A 105 -6.43 3.36 28.32
N PRO A 106 -7.37 3.90 27.54
CA PRO A 106 -7.21 3.98 26.09
C PRO A 106 -5.86 4.57 25.66
N PRO A 107 -5.16 3.94 24.71
CA PRO A 107 -5.56 2.77 23.91
C PRO A 107 -5.06 1.42 24.45
N LEU A 108 -4.57 1.32 25.70
CA LEU A 108 -3.76 0.20 26.19
C LEU A 108 -4.50 -1.13 26.19
N PHE A 109 -5.66 -1.22 26.85
CA PHE A 109 -6.41 -2.47 26.97
C PHE A 109 -7.74 -2.34 26.25
N GLY A 110 -8.03 -3.26 25.36
CA GLY A 110 -9.27 -3.28 24.61
C GLY A 110 -9.83 -4.68 24.46
N TYR A 111 -11.16 -4.77 24.49
CA TYR A 111 -11.90 -5.99 24.17
C TYR A 111 -13.15 -5.63 23.37
N ALA A 112 -13.45 -6.45 22.37
CA ALA A 112 -14.67 -6.30 21.58
C ALA A 112 -15.23 -7.68 21.20
N GLN A 113 -16.55 -7.76 21.11
CA GLN A 113 -17.25 -8.98 20.69
C GLN A 113 -18.51 -8.66 19.89
N ARG A 114 -18.89 -9.58 19.02
CA ARG A 114 -20.18 -9.65 18.34
C ARG A 114 -20.61 -11.10 18.27
N PRO A 115 -21.45 -11.58 19.18
CA PRO A 115 -21.88 -12.97 19.26
C PRO A 115 -22.52 -13.50 17.98
N SER A 116 -23.33 -12.70 17.28
CA SER A 116 -24.02 -13.10 16.03
C SER A 116 -23.08 -13.54 14.90
N THR A 117 -21.83 -13.02 14.89
CA THR A 117 -20.82 -13.35 13.88
C THR A 117 -19.62 -14.09 14.47
N GLY A 118 -19.69 -14.53 15.74
CA GLY A 118 -18.56 -15.15 16.44
C GLY A 118 -17.34 -14.22 16.61
N PHE A 119 -17.46 -12.93 16.29
CA PHE A 119 -16.36 -11.99 16.39
C PHE A 119 -15.94 -11.77 17.83
N ARG A 120 -14.64 -11.92 18.10
CA ARG A 120 -13.99 -11.57 19.36
C ARG A 120 -12.64 -10.93 19.07
N SER A 121 -12.34 -9.84 19.77
CA SER A 121 -11.04 -9.17 19.66
C SER A 121 -10.59 -8.72 21.04
N GLY A 122 -9.31 -8.88 21.32
CA GLY A 122 -8.69 -8.35 22.54
C GLY A 122 -7.31 -7.80 22.23
N GLN A 123 -6.89 -6.76 22.95
CA GLN A 123 -5.59 -6.15 22.75
C GLN A 123 -4.96 -5.61 24.02
N ILE A 124 -3.63 -5.69 24.06
CA ILE A 124 -2.74 -4.91 24.92
C ILE A 124 -1.83 -4.13 23.98
N TRP A 125 -2.24 -2.90 23.71
CA TRP A 125 -1.54 -2.07 22.71
C TRP A 125 -0.17 -1.62 23.22
N PRO A 126 0.86 -1.58 22.35
CA PRO A 126 0.90 -2.01 20.95
C PRO A 126 1.26 -3.49 20.77
N LEU A 127 1.55 -4.24 21.84
CA LEU A 127 2.27 -5.50 21.82
C LEU A 127 1.42 -6.69 21.40
N VAL A 128 0.25 -6.83 22.01
CA VAL A 128 -0.59 -8.02 21.84
C VAL A 128 -1.93 -7.65 21.21
N LYS A 129 -2.35 -8.44 20.24
CA LYS A 129 -3.72 -8.42 19.73
C LYS A 129 -4.13 -9.83 19.30
N PHE A 130 -5.33 -10.24 19.68
CA PHE A 130 -5.99 -11.38 19.09
C PHE A 130 -7.33 -10.97 18.50
N GLU A 131 -7.73 -11.63 17.42
CA GLU A 131 -9.02 -11.39 16.76
C GLU A 131 -9.48 -12.68 16.12
N THR A 132 -10.75 -13.04 16.27
CA THR A 132 -11.37 -14.22 15.67
C THR A 132 -12.76 -13.91 15.20
N GLY A 133 -13.24 -14.58 14.13
CA GLY A 133 -14.58 -14.42 13.59
C GLY A 133 -14.78 -13.10 12.83
N GLY A 134 -16.03 -12.74 12.58
CA GLY A 134 -16.42 -11.58 11.80
C GLY A 134 -17.40 -11.98 10.70
N LYS A 135 -17.58 -11.14 9.68
CA LYS A 135 -18.48 -11.45 8.52
C LYS A 135 -18.10 -12.75 7.84
N ASN A 136 -16.79 -13.08 7.85
CA ASN A 136 -16.24 -14.33 7.37
C ASN A 136 -15.66 -15.02 8.59
N GLU A 137 -16.27 -16.10 9.03
CA GLU A 137 -15.91 -16.85 10.26
C GLU A 137 -14.46 -17.35 10.29
N ALA A 138 -13.80 -17.37 9.13
CA ALA A 138 -12.43 -17.82 8.94
C ALA A 138 -11.34 -16.83 9.41
N ARG A 139 -11.70 -15.58 9.74
CA ARG A 139 -10.68 -14.58 10.10
C ARG A 139 -10.08 -14.82 11.47
N LYS A 140 -8.74 -14.97 11.51
CA LYS A 140 -7.95 -15.09 12.75
C LYS A 140 -6.76 -14.15 12.69
N LEU A 141 -6.48 -13.47 13.80
CA LEU A 141 -5.29 -12.65 13.99
C LEU A 141 -4.73 -12.89 15.38
N ASN A 142 -3.47 -13.33 15.43
CA ASN A 142 -2.71 -13.41 16.67
C ASN A 142 -1.43 -12.60 16.50
N ARG A 143 -1.22 -11.60 17.33
CA ARG A 143 -0.09 -10.69 17.25
C ARG A 143 0.58 -10.55 18.61
N PHE A 144 1.87 -10.81 18.65
CA PHE A 144 2.75 -10.54 19.78
C PHE A 144 4.06 -9.92 19.26
N ILE A 145 4.04 -8.63 18.99
CA ILE A 145 5.17 -7.90 18.41
C ILE A 145 6.31 -7.77 19.42
N PRO A 146 7.58 -7.96 18.99
CA PRO A 146 8.02 -8.29 17.63
C PRO A 146 8.11 -9.80 17.33
N PHE A 147 7.72 -10.67 18.27
CA PHE A 147 8.07 -12.09 18.25
C PHE A 147 7.22 -12.92 17.31
N TYR A 148 5.92 -12.62 17.24
CA TYR A 148 4.98 -13.44 16.48
C TYR A 148 3.84 -12.63 15.91
N LEU A 149 3.47 -12.92 14.65
CA LEU A 149 2.26 -12.42 13.99
C LEU A 149 1.72 -13.54 13.12
N HIS A 150 0.47 -13.92 13.32
CA HIS A 150 -0.25 -14.84 12.46
C HIS A 150 -1.59 -14.22 12.09
N TYR A 151 -1.88 -14.19 10.82
CA TYR A 151 -3.13 -13.73 10.24
C TYR A 151 -3.64 -14.77 9.24
N GLU A 152 -4.90 -15.10 9.34
CA GLU A 152 -5.58 -16.05 8.47
C GLU A 152 -6.97 -15.51 8.11
N ASP A 153 -7.32 -15.52 6.85
CA ASP A 153 -8.69 -15.33 6.35
C ASP A 153 -8.97 -16.31 5.21
N GLU A 154 -10.11 -16.16 4.50
CA GLU A 154 -10.52 -17.08 3.43
C GLU A 154 -9.52 -17.18 2.27
N THR A 155 -8.69 -16.18 2.07
CA THR A 155 -7.83 -16.04 0.88
C THR A 155 -6.36 -15.91 1.21
N THR A 156 -6.03 -15.54 2.44
CA THR A 156 -4.65 -15.21 2.82
C THR A 156 -4.31 -15.82 4.17
N GLU A 157 -3.19 -16.49 4.23
CA GLU A 157 -2.51 -16.88 5.46
C GLU A 157 -1.15 -16.20 5.51
N TYR A 158 -0.87 -15.50 6.61
CA TYR A 158 0.38 -14.82 6.85
C TYR A 158 0.93 -15.15 8.22
N THR A 159 2.16 -15.62 8.28
CA THR A 159 2.85 -15.91 9.55
C THR A 159 4.20 -15.24 9.59
N SER A 160 4.51 -14.55 10.69
CA SER A 160 5.81 -13.94 10.91
C SER A 160 6.39 -14.32 12.26
N ILE A 161 7.68 -14.56 12.29
CA ILE A 161 8.49 -14.78 13.49
C ILE A 161 9.58 -13.70 13.50
N LEU A 162 9.73 -12.99 14.63
CA LEU A 162 10.65 -11.84 14.75
C LEU A 162 10.38 -10.81 13.65
N TRP A 163 9.13 -10.37 13.57
CA TRP A 163 8.70 -9.38 12.58
C TRP A 163 9.61 -8.12 12.58
N PRO A 164 10.05 -7.66 11.42
CA PRO A 164 9.72 -8.08 10.04
C PRO A 164 10.71 -9.07 9.40
N ILE A 165 11.54 -9.78 10.17
CA ILE A 165 12.68 -10.54 9.64
C ILE A 165 12.24 -11.81 8.91
N PHE A 166 11.53 -12.72 9.60
CA PHE A 166 11.10 -13.98 9.00
C PHE A 166 9.59 -13.98 8.84
N TRP A 167 9.12 -14.22 7.63
CA TRP A 167 7.69 -14.38 7.39
C TRP A 167 7.38 -15.23 6.17
N SER A 168 6.23 -15.89 6.22
CA SER A 168 5.64 -16.64 5.13
C SER A 168 4.27 -16.06 4.78
N ARG A 169 3.91 -16.14 3.53
CA ARG A 169 2.62 -15.72 3.02
C ARG A 169 2.09 -16.75 2.04
N HIS A 170 0.85 -17.14 2.23
CA HIS A 170 0.09 -17.99 1.35
C HIS A 170 -1.18 -17.24 0.93
N ASP A 171 -1.32 -16.94 -0.36
CA ASP A 171 -2.51 -16.34 -0.94
C ASP A 171 -3.16 -17.38 -1.85
N GLN A 172 -4.47 -17.59 -1.69
CA GLN A 172 -5.25 -18.50 -2.50
C GLN A 172 -6.60 -17.84 -2.84
N ILE A 173 -6.77 -17.48 -4.09
CA ILE A 173 -8.01 -16.96 -4.67
C ILE A 173 -8.37 -17.92 -5.81
N GLU A 174 -9.64 -17.99 -6.19
CA GLU A 174 -10.06 -18.84 -7.31
C GLU A 174 -9.21 -18.59 -8.56
N GLY A 175 -8.50 -19.62 -9.02
CA GLY A 175 -7.57 -19.55 -10.15
C GLY A 175 -6.19 -18.94 -9.88
N PHE A 176 -5.93 -18.39 -8.68
CA PHE A 176 -4.63 -17.79 -8.33
C PHE A 176 -4.10 -18.35 -7.01
N ARG A 177 -2.81 -18.70 -6.98
CA ARG A 177 -2.11 -19.11 -5.76
C ARG A 177 -0.72 -18.50 -5.70
N LYS A 178 -0.35 -17.99 -4.53
CA LYS A 178 1.01 -17.51 -4.25
C LYS A 178 1.48 -18.02 -2.90
N ASP A 179 2.60 -18.72 -2.91
CA ASP A 179 3.34 -19.15 -1.73
C ASP A 179 4.67 -18.38 -1.67
N ALA A 180 4.95 -17.65 -0.60
CA ALA A 180 6.18 -16.90 -0.47
C ALA A 180 6.80 -17.03 0.92
N ILE A 181 8.12 -17.07 0.98
CA ILE A 181 8.92 -17.12 2.20
C ILE A 181 9.96 -15.99 2.15
N TYR A 182 10.10 -15.29 3.25
CA TYR A 182 11.01 -14.16 3.40
C TYR A 182 11.88 -14.32 4.63
N ALA A 183 13.17 -14.06 4.47
CA ALA A 183 14.11 -13.85 5.57
C ALA A 183 14.85 -12.53 5.28
N LEU A 184 14.18 -11.41 5.57
CA LEU A 184 14.64 -10.10 5.18
C LEU A 184 15.89 -9.65 5.96
N PRO A 185 16.82 -8.97 5.28
CA PRO A 185 16.83 -8.63 3.85
C PRO A 185 17.45 -9.73 2.96
N VAL A 186 17.90 -10.84 3.54
CA VAL A 186 18.86 -11.78 2.92
C VAL A 186 18.21 -12.70 1.89
N PHE A 187 17.01 -13.20 2.16
CA PHE A 187 16.40 -14.24 1.35
C PHE A 187 14.94 -13.99 1.04
N TYR A 188 14.57 -14.31 -0.19
CA TYR A 188 13.19 -14.35 -0.67
C TYR A 188 13.01 -15.55 -1.61
N SER A 189 11.87 -16.23 -1.50
CA SER A 189 11.44 -17.23 -2.47
C SER A 189 9.93 -17.19 -2.61
N ALA A 190 9.42 -17.22 -3.83
CA ALA A 190 8.00 -17.28 -4.12
C ALA A 190 7.69 -18.25 -5.26
N ARG A 191 6.55 -18.92 -5.15
CA ARG A 191 5.91 -19.69 -6.19
C ARG A 191 4.53 -19.08 -6.43
N THR A 192 4.25 -18.71 -7.65
CA THR A 192 2.97 -18.11 -8.06
C THR A 192 2.37 -18.97 -9.15
N LYS A 193 1.08 -19.29 -9.04
CA LYS A 193 0.28 -19.86 -10.11
C LYS A 193 -0.78 -18.82 -10.47
N ASP A 194 -0.77 -18.36 -11.71
CA ASP A 194 -1.69 -17.33 -12.19
C ASP A 194 -3.03 -17.95 -12.65
N PHE A 195 -3.96 -17.09 -13.04
CA PHE A 195 -5.31 -17.47 -13.50
C PHE A 195 -5.31 -18.34 -14.76
N ASP A 196 -4.25 -18.28 -15.56
CA ASP A 196 -4.06 -19.10 -16.77
C ASP A 196 -3.42 -20.47 -16.43
N GLY A 197 -3.20 -20.73 -15.14
CA GLY A 197 -2.59 -21.96 -14.64
C GLY A 197 -1.08 -22.02 -14.80
N LYS A 198 -0.44 -20.94 -15.24
CA LYS A 198 1.00 -20.84 -15.42
C LYS A 198 1.66 -20.70 -14.05
N GLU A 199 2.64 -21.54 -13.79
CA GLU A 199 3.45 -21.50 -12.57
C GLU A 199 4.73 -20.69 -12.84
N GLU A 200 5.02 -19.73 -11.96
CA GLU A 200 6.25 -18.95 -11.97
C GLU A 200 6.96 -19.12 -10.62
N HIS A 201 8.27 -19.36 -10.69
CA HIS A 201 9.13 -19.45 -9.51
C HIS A 201 10.09 -18.27 -9.51
N SER A 202 10.26 -17.64 -8.33
CA SER A 202 11.27 -16.62 -8.13
C SER A 202 11.99 -16.79 -6.80
N TRP A 203 13.27 -16.49 -6.78
CA TRP A 203 14.05 -16.47 -5.57
C TRP A 203 15.14 -15.39 -5.64
N GLN A 204 15.57 -14.91 -4.49
CA GLN A 204 16.67 -13.95 -4.37
C GLN A 204 17.44 -14.18 -3.08
N ILE A 205 18.78 -14.17 -3.17
CA ILE A 205 19.71 -14.09 -2.05
C ILE A 205 20.38 -12.72 -2.15
N TRP A 206 19.84 -11.80 -1.41
CA TRP A 206 20.27 -10.40 -1.43
C TRP A 206 21.65 -10.20 -0.81
N PRO A 207 22.51 -9.37 -1.40
CA PRO A 207 22.40 -8.70 -2.71
C PRO A 207 23.04 -9.51 -3.85
N LEU A 208 23.34 -10.80 -3.65
CA LEU A 208 24.26 -11.58 -4.50
C LEU A 208 23.63 -12.07 -5.78
N ALA A 209 22.47 -12.72 -5.70
CA ALA A 209 21.88 -13.39 -6.86
C ALA A 209 20.37 -13.57 -6.70
N GLY A 210 19.67 -13.66 -7.83
CA GLY A 210 18.28 -14.03 -7.92
C GLY A 210 17.95 -14.60 -9.30
N ALA A 211 16.84 -15.33 -9.36
CA ALA A 211 16.31 -15.85 -10.61
C ALA A 211 14.79 -15.90 -10.57
N ASP A 212 14.18 -15.76 -11.72
CA ASP A 212 12.80 -16.09 -12.03
C ASP A 212 12.74 -16.96 -13.29
N ASP A 213 11.56 -17.38 -13.71
CA ASP A 213 11.39 -18.19 -14.92
C ASP A 213 11.81 -17.46 -16.20
N LYS A 214 12.00 -16.16 -16.13
CA LYS A 214 12.40 -15.31 -17.27
C LYS A 214 13.91 -15.09 -17.33
N GLY A 215 14.63 -15.35 -16.21
CA GLY A 215 16.07 -15.18 -16.22
C GLY A 215 16.74 -15.11 -14.87
N PHE A 216 18.01 -14.77 -14.90
CA PHE A 216 18.92 -14.68 -13.77
C PHE A 216 19.41 -13.24 -13.62
N GLN A 217 19.59 -12.82 -12.37
CA GLN A 217 20.21 -11.54 -12.02
C GLN A 217 21.30 -11.74 -10.98
N ALA A 218 22.38 -10.96 -11.09
CA ALA A 218 23.45 -10.95 -10.11
C ALA A 218 23.69 -9.53 -9.60
N PHE A 219 24.05 -9.43 -8.31
CA PHE A 219 24.28 -8.16 -7.63
C PHE A 219 23.09 -7.18 -7.74
N ASP A 220 21.88 -7.70 -7.40
CA ASP A 220 20.68 -6.89 -7.29
C ASP A 220 20.56 -6.33 -5.86
N PHE A 221 20.67 -5.02 -5.71
CA PHE A 221 20.57 -4.31 -4.43
C PHE A 221 19.11 -3.94 -4.07
N GLY A 222 18.15 -4.27 -4.90
CA GLY A 222 16.72 -4.15 -4.57
C GLY A 222 16.34 -5.10 -3.44
N VAL A 223 15.68 -4.60 -2.40
CA VAL A 223 15.26 -5.43 -1.26
C VAL A 223 14.14 -6.39 -1.67
N PRO A 224 14.30 -7.71 -1.45
CA PRO A 224 13.30 -8.70 -1.81
C PRO A 224 11.92 -8.39 -1.21
N GLY A 225 10.87 -8.53 -2.03
CA GLY A 225 9.50 -8.34 -1.59
C GLY A 225 9.04 -6.90 -1.35
N MET A 226 9.95 -5.92 -1.31
CA MET A 226 9.58 -4.51 -1.20
C MET A 226 9.39 -3.83 -2.55
N ILE A 227 10.04 -4.35 -3.60
CA ILE A 227 10.03 -3.77 -4.95
C ILE A 227 9.54 -4.83 -5.96
N ASP A 228 8.49 -5.56 -5.58
CA ASP A 228 7.90 -6.57 -6.47
C ASP A 228 7.17 -5.94 -7.64
N GLY A 229 7.73 -6.14 -8.85
CA GLY A 229 7.05 -5.99 -10.12
C GLY A 229 6.44 -4.64 -10.44
N GLY A 230 6.52 -3.68 -9.54
CA GLY A 230 5.91 -2.36 -9.66
C GLY A 230 6.56 -1.46 -10.72
N ALA A 231 5.95 -0.33 -11.00
CA ALA A 231 6.47 0.70 -11.88
C ALA A 231 7.90 1.12 -11.50
N LEU A 232 8.22 1.14 -10.21
CA LEU A 232 9.54 1.50 -9.71
C LEU A 232 10.65 0.55 -10.23
N LYS A 233 10.43 -0.78 -10.15
CA LYS A 233 11.41 -1.76 -10.68
C LYS A 233 11.53 -1.67 -12.20
N ARG A 234 10.44 -1.38 -12.90
CA ARG A 234 10.47 -1.23 -14.37
C ARG A 234 11.26 -0.01 -14.84
N HIS A 235 11.13 1.10 -14.11
CA HIS A 235 11.74 2.37 -14.53
C HIS A 235 13.11 2.64 -13.89
N LEU A 236 13.35 2.16 -12.68
CA LEU A 236 14.57 2.45 -11.93
C LEU A 236 15.43 1.22 -11.61
N GLY A 237 15.02 0.02 -12.04
CA GLY A 237 15.74 -1.23 -11.76
C GLY A 237 17.20 -1.19 -12.25
N PHE A 238 17.48 -0.47 -13.33
CA PHE A 238 18.84 -0.26 -13.82
C PHE A 238 19.78 0.35 -12.78
N ALA A 239 19.27 1.07 -11.82
CA ALA A 239 20.10 1.76 -10.81
C ALA A 239 20.67 0.82 -9.74
N TRP A 240 20.12 -0.39 -9.61
CA TRP A 240 20.57 -1.35 -8.58
C TRP A 240 20.83 -2.77 -9.12
N GLU A 241 20.44 -3.09 -10.36
CA GLU A 241 20.74 -4.39 -11.01
C GLU A 241 22.11 -4.32 -11.72
N TRP A 242 23.11 -5.01 -11.21
CA TRP A 242 24.45 -5.02 -11.83
C TRP A 242 24.56 -5.90 -13.07
N ALA A 243 23.94 -7.07 -13.02
CA ALA A 243 23.89 -7.97 -14.17
C ALA A 243 22.55 -8.70 -14.18
N LYS A 244 21.98 -8.82 -15.38
CA LYS A 244 20.70 -9.49 -15.60
C LYS A 244 20.70 -10.22 -16.93
N VAL A 245 20.19 -11.45 -16.91
CA VAL A 245 19.91 -12.25 -18.12
C VAL A 245 18.41 -12.52 -18.13
N LYS A 246 17.75 -12.20 -19.22
CA LYS A 246 16.32 -12.39 -19.40
C LYS A 246 16.04 -13.19 -20.66
N ASN A 247 15.29 -14.27 -20.54
CA ASN A 247 14.84 -15.08 -21.65
C ASN A 247 13.41 -14.65 -22.05
N HIS A 248 13.23 -14.34 -23.32
CA HIS A 248 11.92 -14.01 -23.89
C HIS A 248 11.29 -15.23 -24.57
N PRO A 249 9.95 -15.33 -24.66
CA PRO A 249 9.26 -16.50 -25.23
C PRO A 249 9.64 -16.86 -26.65
N GLN A 250 10.17 -15.92 -27.43
CA GLN A 250 10.58 -16.12 -28.83
C GLN A 250 12.06 -16.61 -28.99
N GLY A 251 12.66 -17.11 -27.90
CA GLY A 251 14.06 -17.53 -27.89
C GLY A 251 15.06 -16.37 -27.92
N VAL A 252 14.60 -15.16 -27.66
CA VAL A 252 15.46 -13.99 -27.55
C VAL A 252 16.02 -13.91 -26.14
N VAL A 253 17.34 -13.81 -26.00
CA VAL A 253 18.05 -13.63 -24.74
C VAL A 253 18.55 -12.20 -24.64
N GLU A 254 18.09 -11.50 -23.61
CA GLU A 254 18.55 -10.15 -23.28
C GLU A 254 19.52 -10.22 -22.10
N GLN A 255 20.67 -9.59 -22.25
CA GLN A 255 21.71 -9.52 -21.22
C GLN A 255 22.00 -8.04 -20.91
N ARG A 256 22.04 -7.67 -19.65
CA ARG A 256 22.44 -6.34 -19.18
C ARG A 256 23.51 -6.49 -18.12
N ALA A 257 24.47 -5.57 -18.11
CA ALA A 257 25.49 -5.49 -17.08
C ALA A 257 25.86 -4.03 -16.78
N TRP A 258 26.58 -3.84 -15.65
CA TRP A 258 27.09 -2.55 -15.19
C TRP A 258 25.99 -1.48 -15.09
N LEU A 259 24.92 -1.81 -14.35
CA LEU A 259 23.78 -0.92 -14.16
C LEU A 259 23.11 -0.51 -15.49
N GLY A 260 23.09 -1.42 -16.47
CA GLY A 260 22.51 -1.16 -17.78
C GLY A 260 23.41 -0.42 -18.78
N LEU A 261 24.67 -0.12 -18.41
CA LEU A 261 25.63 0.47 -19.34
C LEU A 261 26.04 -0.48 -20.46
N TRP A 262 26.00 -1.80 -20.24
CA TRP A 262 26.18 -2.79 -21.27
C TRP A 262 24.88 -3.55 -21.50
N HIS A 263 24.45 -3.61 -22.74
CA HIS A 263 23.22 -4.28 -23.14
C HIS A 263 23.50 -5.17 -24.37
N ARG A 264 23.05 -6.42 -24.32
CA ARG A 264 23.11 -7.36 -25.43
C ARG A 264 21.77 -8.06 -25.60
N THR A 265 21.34 -8.18 -26.84
CA THR A 265 20.18 -8.98 -27.24
C THR A 265 20.62 -9.98 -28.27
N LYS A 266 20.26 -11.26 -28.10
CA LYS A 266 20.58 -12.34 -29.06
C LYS A 266 19.33 -13.21 -29.23
N GLY A 267 18.98 -13.50 -30.50
CA GLY A 267 17.86 -14.39 -30.85
C GLY A 267 17.25 -14.04 -32.20
N GLY A 268 16.50 -14.98 -32.80
CA GLY A 268 15.82 -14.76 -34.07
C GLY A 268 16.78 -14.49 -35.27
N GLY A 269 18.01 -14.99 -35.20
CA GLY A 269 19.02 -14.70 -36.25
C GLY A 269 19.72 -13.35 -36.11
N HIS A 270 19.40 -12.59 -35.06
CA HIS A 270 19.99 -11.28 -34.78
C HIS A 270 20.79 -11.28 -33.49
N SER A 271 21.90 -10.56 -33.48
CA SER A 271 22.66 -10.27 -32.26
C SER A 271 22.98 -8.77 -32.25
N ARG A 272 22.66 -8.13 -31.12
CA ARG A 272 22.93 -6.70 -30.92
C ARG A 272 23.55 -6.49 -29.55
N TRP A 273 24.59 -5.69 -29.48
CA TRP A 273 25.11 -5.18 -28.22
C TRP A 273 25.34 -3.68 -28.31
N SER A 274 25.23 -3.01 -27.16
CA SER A 274 25.46 -1.56 -27.08
C SER A 274 26.00 -1.18 -25.69
N VAL A 275 26.84 -0.15 -25.70
CA VAL A 275 27.30 0.58 -24.50
C VAL A 275 27.03 2.06 -24.77
N PRO A 276 26.21 2.74 -23.96
CA PRO A 276 25.94 4.16 -24.14
C PRO A 276 27.25 4.96 -24.32
N ILE A 277 27.24 5.92 -25.23
CA ILE A 277 28.37 6.79 -25.59
C ILE A 277 29.46 6.06 -26.40
N LEU A 278 29.89 4.86 -25.97
CA LEU A 278 30.96 4.14 -26.64
C LEU A 278 30.52 3.52 -27.98
N GLY A 279 29.26 3.09 -28.06
CA GLY A 279 28.69 2.54 -29.28
C GLY A 279 28.18 1.11 -29.12
N GLY A 280 28.01 0.42 -30.23
CA GLY A 280 27.50 -0.93 -30.29
C GLY A 280 27.69 -1.57 -31.65
N ALA A 281 27.29 -2.83 -31.74
CA ALA A 281 27.22 -3.56 -33.01
C ALA A 281 25.92 -4.37 -33.07
N TRP A 282 25.42 -4.59 -34.26
CA TRP A 282 24.32 -5.51 -34.55
C TRP A 282 24.64 -6.36 -35.78
N GLU A 283 24.20 -7.57 -35.72
CA GLU A 283 24.35 -8.57 -36.76
C GLU A 283 23.00 -8.81 -37.44
N GLU A 284 22.96 -8.77 -38.73
CA GLU A 284 21.79 -9.08 -39.55
C GLU A 284 21.73 -10.59 -39.90
N PRO A 285 20.56 -11.12 -40.34
CA PRO A 285 20.41 -12.53 -40.66
C PRO A 285 21.30 -13.04 -41.81
N ASP A 286 21.77 -12.14 -42.63
CA ASP A 286 22.70 -12.42 -43.75
C ASP A 286 24.17 -12.55 -43.31
N GLY A 287 24.46 -12.40 -42.00
CA GLY A 287 25.77 -12.44 -41.39
C GLY A 287 26.53 -11.11 -41.44
N THR A 288 25.94 -10.05 -42.00
CA THR A 288 26.55 -8.72 -41.99
C THR A 288 26.52 -8.12 -40.60
N THR A 289 27.67 -7.71 -40.09
CA THR A 289 27.79 -7.04 -38.78
C THR A 289 28.02 -5.54 -38.97
N HIS A 290 27.13 -4.74 -38.43
CA HIS A 290 27.25 -3.29 -38.45
C HIS A 290 27.81 -2.79 -37.12
N HIS A 291 28.68 -1.82 -37.17
CA HIS A 291 29.29 -1.16 -36.01
C HIS A 291 28.97 0.33 -36.01
N SER A 292 28.64 0.86 -34.86
CA SER A 292 28.36 2.28 -34.69
C SER A 292 28.94 2.77 -33.34
N HIS A 293 29.86 3.72 -33.40
CA HIS A 293 30.57 4.22 -32.25
C HIS A 293 30.53 5.76 -32.16
N LEU A 294 30.78 6.30 -30.96
CA LEU A 294 30.78 7.74 -30.66
C LEU A 294 29.54 8.45 -31.22
N PHE A 295 28.36 8.01 -30.75
CA PHE A 295 27.06 8.56 -31.20
C PHE A 295 26.81 8.46 -32.72
N GLY A 296 27.36 7.44 -33.40
CA GLY A 296 27.18 7.25 -34.82
C GLY A 296 28.13 8.02 -35.71
N LEU A 297 29.15 8.68 -35.14
CA LEU A 297 30.19 9.36 -35.91
C LEU A 297 31.08 8.42 -36.67
N ILE A 298 31.33 7.23 -36.12
CA ILE A 298 32.15 6.19 -36.75
C ILE A 298 31.28 4.98 -36.96
N ARG A 299 31.05 4.65 -38.25
CA ARG A 299 30.22 3.51 -38.65
C ARG A 299 30.90 2.71 -39.73
N TRP A 300 30.82 1.40 -39.58
CA TRP A 300 31.28 0.47 -40.64
C TRP A 300 30.45 -0.82 -40.59
N SER A 301 30.37 -1.50 -41.68
CA SER A 301 29.84 -2.85 -41.75
C SER A 301 30.93 -3.84 -42.19
N SER A 302 30.82 -5.06 -41.70
CA SER A 302 31.69 -6.18 -42.00
C SER A 302 30.86 -7.37 -42.46
N SER A 303 31.18 -7.94 -43.61
CA SER A 303 30.56 -9.12 -44.17
C SER A 303 31.62 -10.04 -44.80
N ASP A 304 31.23 -11.19 -45.30
CA ASP A 304 32.14 -12.11 -46.02
C ASP A 304 32.81 -11.47 -47.24
N SER A 305 32.20 -10.41 -47.78
CA SER A 305 32.75 -9.65 -48.92
C SER A 305 33.74 -8.54 -48.52
N GLY A 306 33.94 -8.28 -47.22
CA GLY A 306 34.89 -7.29 -46.72
C GLY A 306 34.26 -6.26 -45.74
N VAL A 307 35.03 -5.19 -45.51
CA VAL A 307 34.64 -4.09 -44.60
C VAL A 307 34.29 -2.85 -45.42
N SER A 308 33.16 -2.25 -45.12
CA SER A 308 32.66 -1.01 -45.72
C SER A 308 32.41 0.05 -44.67
N PHE A 309 32.92 1.27 -44.88
CA PHE A 309 32.64 2.41 -44.02
C PHE A 309 31.35 3.09 -44.46
N GLU A 310 30.52 3.40 -43.46
CA GLU A 310 29.23 4.05 -43.66
C GLU A 310 29.29 5.54 -43.27
N ALA A 311 28.43 6.32 -43.89
CA ALA A 311 28.32 7.73 -43.54
C ALA A 311 27.87 7.91 -42.06
N PRO A 312 28.37 8.93 -41.32
CA PRO A 312 27.91 9.23 -40.00
C PRO A 312 26.39 9.48 -39.99
N ALA A 313 25.69 8.88 -39.03
CA ALA A 313 24.28 9.13 -38.80
C ALA A 313 24.07 9.38 -37.30
N PHE A 314 23.50 10.53 -36.97
CA PHE A 314 23.07 10.85 -35.63
C PHE A 314 21.68 10.22 -35.38
N PRO A 315 21.42 9.64 -34.19
CA PRO A 315 20.12 9.08 -33.84
C PRO A 315 19.03 10.13 -33.73
#